data_5dd1203d60109bd8764685eb0203b96e
#
_entry.id   5dd1203d60109bd8764685eb0203b96e
#
_cell.length_a   1.000
_cell.length_b   1.000
_cell.length_c   1.000
_cell.angle_alpha   90.00
_cell.angle_beta   90.00
_cell.angle_gamma   90.00
#
_symmetry.space_group_name_H-M   'P 1'
#
loop_
_entity.id
_entity.type
_entity.pdbx_description
1 polymer ?
#
loop_
_entity_poly.entity_id
_entity_poly.type
_entity_poly.pdbx_seq_one_letter_code
_entity_poly.pdbx_strand_id
1 'polypeptide(L)'
;KVPGVFEIPVNIFKNLKKYDAFIALGCVIKGQTPHFDFISQTSTDAIMNLSINSKKPIGNGILTCLNMEQAKARKKKGGEAANAVISILSQK
;
A
#
# COMPACT_ATOMS: atom_id res chain seq x y z
N LYS A 1 -7.93 -9.92 3.63
CA LYS A 1 -6.99 -9.61 4.72
C LYS A 1 -5.77 -10.51 4.64
N VAL A 2 -4.60 -9.94 4.80
CA VAL A 2 -3.33 -10.68 4.72
C VAL A 2 -2.55 -10.56 6.02
N PRO A 3 -1.60 -11.51 6.28
CA PRO A 3 -0.87 -11.53 7.55
C PRO A 3 -0.02 -10.30 7.83
N GLY A 4 0.56 -9.69 6.80
CA GLY A 4 1.42 -8.54 6.98
C GLY A 4 1.56 -7.72 5.71
N VAL A 5 2.25 -6.58 5.82
CA VAL A 5 2.45 -5.65 4.70
C VAL A 5 3.20 -6.32 3.54
N PHE A 6 4.17 -7.18 3.85
CA PHE A 6 4.97 -7.85 2.84
C PHE A 6 4.14 -8.74 1.91
N GLU A 7 2.99 -9.23 2.40
CA GLU A 7 2.10 -10.11 1.63
C GLU A 7 1.08 -9.36 0.78
N ILE A 8 0.98 -8.03 0.93
CA ILE A 8 0.02 -7.23 0.18
C ILE A 8 0.26 -7.30 -1.33
N PRO A 9 1.49 -7.10 -1.84
CA PRO A 9 1.70 -7.13 -3.29
C PRO A 9 1.29 -8.43 -3.95
N VAL A 10 1.63 -9.58 -3.36
CA VAL A 10 1.28 -10.88 -3.97
C VAL A 10 -0.23 -11.11 -3.94
N ASN A 11 -0.91 -10.64 -2.89
CA ASN A 11 -2.36 -10.78 -2.82
C ASN A 11 -3.06 -9.93 -3.89
N ILE A 12 -2.56 -8.73 -4.14
CA ILE A 12 -3.07 -7.88 -5.22
C ILE A 12 -2.82 -8.56 -6.57
N PHE A 13 -1.62 -9.07 -6.78
CA PHE A 13 -1.26 -9.74 -8.02
C PHE A 13 -2.19 -10.90 -8.33
N LYS A 14 -2.54 -11.71 -7.34
CA LYS A 14 -3.46 -12.84 -7.52
C LYS A 14 -4.87 -12.42 -7.88
N ASN A 15 -5.24 -11.19 -7.58
CA ASN A 15 -6.59 -10.68 -7.80
C ASN A 15 -6.68 -9.61 -8.90
N LEU A 16 -5.61 -9.41 -9.68
CA LEU A 16 -5.57 -8.36 -10.70
C LEU A 16 -6.71 -8.45 -11.72
N LYS A 17 -7.12 -9.66 -12.09
CA LYS A 17 -8.17 -9.83 -13.09
C LYS A 17 -9.58 -9.63 -12.52
N LYS A 18 -9.74 -9.60 -11.21
CA LYS A 18 -11.04 -9.53 -10.55
C LYS A 18 -11.51 -8.10 -10.30
N TYR A 19 -10.59 -7.16 -10.18
CA TYR A 19 -10.92 -5.79 -9.78
C TYR A 19 -10.21 -4.78 -10.67
N ASP A 20 -10.83 -3.62 -10.82
CA ASP A 20 -10.27 -2.53 -11.65
C ASP A 20 -9.30 -1.64 -10.89
N ALA A 21 -9.31 -1.71 -9.56
CA ALA A 21 -8.48 -0.88 -8.71
C ALA A 21 -8.29 -1.54 -7.35
N PHE A 22 -7.29 -1.07 -6.61
CA PHE A 22 -6.95 -1.61 -5.29
C PHE A 22 -6.53 -0.49 -4.35
N ILE A 23 -6.71 -0.71 -3.07
CA ILE A 23 -6.18 0.15 -2.02
C ILE A 23 -5.42 -0.74 -1.05
N ALA A 24 -4.12 -0.49 -0.92
CA ALA A 24 -3.27 -1.23 0.02
C ALA A 24 -3.28 -0.51 1.36
N LEU A 25 -3.73 -1.17 2.41
CA LEU A 25 -3.79 -0.62 3.75
C LEU A 25 -2.93 -1.45 4.70
N GLY A 26 -2.14 -0.79 5.51
CA GLY A 26 -1.29 -1.46 6.48
C GLY A 26 -0.47 -0.47 7.29
N CYS A 27 0.33 -1.01 8.18
CA CYS A 27 1.21 -0.19 9.01
C CYS A 27 2.52 -0.91 9.28
N VAL A 28 3.62 -0.22 9.05
CA VAL A 28 4.96 -0.72 9.37
C VAL A 28 5.57 0.25 10.37
N ILE A 29 5.96 -0.26 11.54
CA ILE A 29 6.56 0.55 12.59
C ILE A 29 8.02 0.14 12.74
N LYS A 30 8.90 1.12 12.82
CA LYS A 30 10.34 0.89 12.93
C LYS A 30 10.67 0.12 14.21
N GLY A 31 11.40 -0.99 14.05
CA GLY A 31 11.93 -1.77 15.15
C GLY A 31 13.43 -1.52 15.33
N GLN A 32 14.10 -2.43 16.02
CA GLN A 32 15.52 -2.33 16.30
C GLN A 32 16.42 -2.87 15.19
N THR A 33 15.82 -3.47 14.15
CA THR A 33 16.54 -4.07 13.04
C THR A 33 16.25 -3.29 11.74
N PRO A 34 17.06 -3.48 10.68
CA PRO A 34 16.80 -2.86 9.39
C PRO A 34 15.58 -3.41 8.66
N HIS A 35 14.86 -4.35 9.26
CA HIS A 35 13.66 -4.95 8.67
C HIS A 35 12.62 -3.92 8.23
N PHE A 36 12.46 -2.85 9.04
CA PHE A 36 11.55 -1.74 8.72
C PHE A 36 11.82 -1.14 7.34
N ASP A 37 13.09 -0.76 7.09
CA ASP A 37 13.46 -0.13 5.82
C ASP A 37 13.31 -1.11 4.67
N PHE A 38 13.70 -2.36 4.88
CA PHE A 38 13.57 -3.41 3.86
C PHE A 38 12.11 -3.64 3.46
N ILE A 39 11.22 -3.82 4.43
CA ILE A 39 9.80 -4.08 4.17
C ILE A 39 9.14 -2.86 3.53
N SER A 40 9.43 -1.66 4.02
CA SER A 40 8.83 -0.44 3.48
C SER A 40 9.23 -0.21 2.03
N GLN A 41 10.51 -0.33 1.71
CA GLN A 41 11.03 -0.12 0.36
C GLN A 41 10.51 -1.20 -0.59
N THR A 42 10.63 -2.45 -0.20
CA THR A 42 10.22 -3.59 -1.04
C THR A 42 8.73 -3.55 -1.35
N SER A 43 7.90 -3.29 -0.34
CA SER A 43 6.44 -3.25 -0.53
C SER A 43 6.03 -2.07 -1.40
N THR A 44 6.62 -0.90 -1.21
CA THR A 44 6.32 0.28 -2.01
C THR A 44 6.71 0.08 -3.47
N ASP A 45 7.89 -0.46 -3.72
CA ASP A 45 8.36 -0.73 -5.08
C ASP A 45 7.47 -1.76 -5.77
N ALA A 46 7.08 -2.81 -5.07
CA ALA A 46 6.22 -3.85 -5.63
C ALA A 46 4.83 -3.31 -5.99
N ILE A 47 4.25 -2.47 -5.14
CA ILE A 47 2.96 -1.85 -5.40
C ILE A 47 3.02 -0.93 -6.61
N MET A 48 4.06 -0.11 -6.71
CA MET A 48 4.25 0.79 -7.85
C MET A 48 4.41 0.00 -9.16
N ASN A 49 5.22 -1.06 -9.14
CA ASN A 49 5.41 -1.91 -10.31
C ASN A 49 4.12 -2.60 -10.75
N LEU A 50 3.34 -3.10 -9.79
CA LEU A 50 2.04 -3.71 -10.10
C LEU A 50 1.08 -2.70 -10.72
N SER A 51 1.02 -1.49 -10.18
CA SER A 51 0.14 -0.44 -10.69
C SER A 51 0.51 -0.07 -12.14
N ILE A 52 1.78 0.15 -12.39
CA ILE A 52 2.28 0.51 -13.72
C ILE A 52 2.04 -0.62 -14.72
N ASN A 53 2.44 -1.83 -14.37
CA ASN A 53 2.38 -2.98 -15.29
C ASN A 53 0.96 -3.43 -15.58
N SER A 54 0.06 -3.35 -14.62
CA SER A 54 -1.33 -3.73 -14.81
C SER A 54 -2.19 -2.62 -15.41
N LYS A 55 -1.70 -1.39 -15.41
CA LYS A 55 -2.44 -0.17 -15.77
C LYS A 55 -3.66 0.04 -14.88
N LYS A 56 -3.65 -0.52 -13.67
CA LYS A 56 -4.72 -0.38 -12.70
C LYS A 56 -4.22 0.42 -11.51
N PRO A 57 -4.97 1.43 -11.05
CA PRO A 57 -4.53 2.24 -9.93
C PRO A 57 -4.51 1.43 -8.63
N ILE A 58 -3.44 1.58 -7.87
CA ILE A 58 -3.31 0.99 -6.54
C ILE A 58 -2.97 2.12 -5.59
N GLY A 59 -3.94 2.47 -4.74
CA GLY A 59 -3.74 3.50 -3.73
C GLY A 59 -2.86 2.95 -2.61
N ASN A 60 -1.82 3.68 -2.22
CA ASN A 60 -0.92 3.27 -1.16
C ASN A 60 -1.29 3.93 0.15
N GLY A 61 -2.00 3.20 0.99
CA GLY A 61 -2.37 3.61 2.34
C GLY A 61 -1.54 2.91 3.41
N ILE A 62 -0.37 2.39 3.05
CA ILE A 62 0.53 1.78 4.01
C ILE A 62 1.27 2.87 4.76
N LEU A 63 1.12 2.87 6.09
CA LEU A 63 1.81 3.80 6.96
C LEU A 63 3.20 3.27 7.29
N THR A 64 4.22 4.13 7.16
CA THR A 64 5.58 3.81 7.56
C THR A 64 5.95 4.79 8.66
N CYS A 65 5.97 4.32 9.90
CA CYS A 65 6.08 5.17 11.07
C CYS A 65 7.21 4.74 11.98
N LEU A 66 7.79 5.71 12.71
CA LEU A 66 8.85 5.43 13.66
C LEU A 66 8.30 4.82 14.96
N ASN A 67 7.04 5.10 15.28
CA ASN A 67 6.41 4.62 16.50
C ASN A 67 4.88 4.56 16.34
N MET A 68 4.22 3.99 17.35
CA MET A 68 2.76 3.82 17.33
C MET A 68 2.01 5.16 17.37
N GLU A 69 2.57 6.17 18.01
CA GLU A 69 1.94 7.49 18.07
C GLU A 69 1.82 8.11 16.67
N GLN A 70 2.86 7.98 15.85
CA GLN A 70 2.82 8.45 14.47
C GLN A 70 1.79 7.67 13.66
N ALA A 71 1.70 6.36 13.88
CA ALA A 71 0.71 5.53 13.19
C ALA A 71 -0.71 6.00 13.49
N LYS A 72 -1.02 6.27 14.75
CA LYS A 72 -2.34 6.77 15.16
C LYS A 72 -2.63 8.15 14.58
N ALA A 73 -1.64 9.02 14.52
CA ALA A 73 -1.80 10.36 13.97
C ALA A 73 -2.06 10.36 12.46
N ARG A 74 -1.66 9.30 11.76
CA ARG A 74 -1.78 9.19 10.29
C ARG A 74 -2.89 8.27 9.84
N LYS A 75 -3.86 7.99 10.69
CA LYS A 75 -4.95 7.04 10.37
C LYS A 75 -5.81 7.44 9.17
N LYS A 76 -5.74 8.70 8.73
CA LYS A 76 -6.49 9.18 7.56
C LYS A 76 -5.86 8.79 6.22
N LYS A 77 -4.70 8.16 6.23
CA LYS A 77 -3.98 7.79 5.00
C LYS A 77 -4.82 6.90 4.08
N GLY A 78 -5.68 6.06 4.63
CA GLY A 78 -6.59 5.23 3.83
C GLY A 78 -7.51 6.04 2.95
N GLY A 79 -8.06 7.15 3.48
CA GLY A 79 -8.91 8.04 2.71
C GLY A 79 -8.15 8.74 1.59
N GLU A 80 -6.92 9.16 1.85
CA GLU A 80 -6.05 9.75 0.84
C GLU A 80 -5.76 8.76 -0.30
N ALA A 81 -5.46 7.50 0.05
CA ALA A 81 -5.22 6.46 -0.94
C ALA A 81 -6.45 6.20 -1.79
N ALA A 82 -7.64 6.17 -1.19
CA ALA A 82 -8.89 5.99 -1.91
C ALA A 82 -9.15 7.14 -2.89
N ASN A 83 -8.90 8.38 -2.46
CA ASN A 83 -9.06 9.54 -3.33
C ASN A 83 -8.11 9.50 -4.51
N ALA A 84 -6.87 9.05 -4.30
CA ALA A 84 -5.89 8.90 -5.38
C ALA A 84 -6.39 7.90 -6.42
N VAL A 85 -6.92 6.76 -5.98
CA VAL A 85 -7.46 5.74 -6.88
C VAL A 85 -8.64 6.28 -7.68
N ILE A 86 -9.57 6.96 -7.02
CA ILE A 86 -10.74 7.55 -7.68
C ILE A 86 -10.31 8.57 -8.74
N SER A 87 -9.31 9.38 -8.41
CA SER A 87 -8.78 10.37 -9.36
C SER A 87 -8.25 9.71 -10.63
N ILE A 88 -7.49 8.64 -10.49
CA ILE A 88 -6.94 7.92 -11.64
C ILE A 88 -8.05 7.25 -12.47
N LEU A 89 -9.02 6.62 -11.81
CA LEU A 89 -10.14 5.96 -12.51
C LEU A 89 -11.01 6.95 -13.28
N SER A 90 -11.08 8.20 -12.81
CA SER A 90 -11.87 9.25 -13.46
C SER A 90 -11.19 9.85 -14.70
N GLN A 91 -9.90 9.60 -14.86
CA GLN A 91 -9.15 10.03 -16.04
C GLN A 91 -9.37 9.04 -17.18
N LYS A 92 -9.74 9.54 -18.32
CA LYS A 92 -9.96 8.69 -19.50
C LYS A 92 -9.25 9.25 -20.71
#